data_e5f676c4456d5ee4afda7a2d9fba2ac8
#
_entry.id   e5f676c4456d5ee4afda7a2d9fba2ac8
#
_cell.length_a   1.000
_cell.length_b   1.000
_cell.length_c   1.000
_cell.angle_alpha   90.00
_cell.angle_beta   90.00
_cell.angle_gamma   90.00
#
_symmetry.space_group_name_H-M   'P 1'
#
loop_
_entity.id
_entity.type
_entity.pdbx_description
1 polymer ?
#
loop_
_entity_poly.entity_id
_entity_poly.type
_entity_poly.pdbx_seq_one_letter_code
_entity_poly.pdbx_strand_id
1 'polypeptide(L)'
;MLPSDLVKYKKESRKIIALTAWDSITGSLAEMAGSDIVLVGDSLAMVALGYKSTLPINLQDMIHHTNAVCRGFQKQIDMQPLVICDMPFLSYQCGTDKAVEYAGKIIKE
;
A
#
# COMPACT_ATOMS: atom_id res chain seq x y z
N MET A 1 5.20 5.18 10.78
CA MET A 1 4.24 4.46 11.67
C MET A 1 4.48 2.96 11.56
N LEU A 2 4.41 2.27 12.68
CA LEU A 2 4.56 0.82 12.76
C LEU A 2 3.20 0.14 12.94
N PRO A 3 3.05 -1.12 12.54
CA PRO A 3 1.80 -1.86 12.79
C PRO A 3 1.38 -1.89 14.26
N SER A 4 2.34 -1.91 15.20
CA SER A 4 2.07 -1.86 16.63
C SER A 4 1.37 -0.58 17.09
N ASP A 5 1.59 0.53 16.38
CA ASP A 5 0.94 1.81 16.70
C ASP A 5 -0.58 1.73 16.43
N LEU A 6 -0.98 0.98 15.41
CA LEU A 6 -2.41 0.77 15.10
C LEU A 6 -3.12 0.00 16.20
N VAL A 7 -2.46 -0.99 16.79
CA VAL A 7 -3.00 -1.75 17.93
C VAL A 7 -3.19 -0.82 19.14
N LYS A 8 -2.22 0.05 19.39
CA LYS A 8 -2.29 1.05 20.45
C LYS A 8 -3.48 1.99 20.23
N TYR A 9 -3.66 2.50 19.02
CA TYR A 9 -4.78 3.39 18.69
C TYR A 9 -6.13 2.72 18.94
N LYS A 10 -6.25 1.43 18.58
CA LYS A 10 -7.47 0.66 18.86
C LYS A 10 -7.75 0.57 20.35
N LYS A 11 -6.74 0.33 21.18
CA LYS A 11 -6.88 0.27 22.65
C LYS A 11 -7.28 1.61 23.24
N GLU A 12 -6.84 2.71 22.66
CA GLU A 12 -7.15 4.08 23.06
C GLU A 12 -8.48 4.59 22.46
N SER A 13 -9.21 3.74 21.75
CA SER A 13 -10.44 4.12 21.02
C SER A 13 -10.22 5.24 20.01
N ARG A 14 -8.97 5.41 19.52
CA ARG A 14 -8.64 6.34 18.45
C ARG A 14 -8.97 5.74 17.11
N LYS A 15 -9.74 6.46 16.30
CA LYS A 15 -10.03 6.03 14.91
C LYS A 15 -8.79 6.07 14.04
N ILE A 16 -8.66 5.07 13.17
CA ILE A 16 -7.58 4.95 12.19
C ILE A 16 -8.11 5.45 10.85
N ILE A 17 -7.36 6.37 10.23
CA ILE A 17 -7.71 6.95 8.94
C ILE A 17 -6.90 6.23 7.87
N ALA A 18 -7.57 5.60 6.91
CA ALA A 18 -6.94 4.93 5.79
C ALA A 18 -7.38 5.58 4.47
N LEU A 19 -6.42 5.91 3.63
CA LEU A 19 -6.65 6.47 2.29
C LEU A 19 -5.92 5.63 1.26
N THR A 20 -6.44 5.59 0.04
CA THR A 20 -5.77 4.93 -1.10
C THR A 20 -4.85 5.91 -1.83
N ALA A 21 -3.76 5.38 -2.41
CA ALA A 21 -2.87 6.12 -3.26
C ALA A 21 -2.22 5.19 -4.29
N TRP A 22 -1.73 5.73 -5.40
CA TRP A 22 -1.16 4.95 -6.50
C TRP A 22 0.03 5.62 -7.20
N ASP A 23 0.42 6.81 -6.78
CA ASP A 23 1.57 7.53 -7.30
C ASP A 23 2.13 8.51 -6.28
N SER A 24 3.17 9.27 -6.66
CA SER A 24 3.82 10.20 -5.74
C SER A 24 2.90 11.36 -5.33
N ILE A 25 2.05 11.83 -6.22
CA ILE A 25 1.13 12.94 -5.94
C ILE A 25 0.06 12.49 -4.95
N THR A 26 -0.61 11.38 -5.23
CA THR A 26 -1.66 10.85 -4.35
C THR A 26 -1.09 10.39 -3.01
N GLY A 27 0.13 9.84 -2.99
CA GLY A 27 0.85 9.52 -1.75
C GLY A 27 1.11 10.75 -0.90
N SER A 28 1.61 11.82 -1.52
CA SER A 28 1.84 13.11 -0.84
C SER A 28 0.53 13.68 -0.27
N LEU A 29 -0.54 13.65 -1.04
CA LEU A 29 -1.85 14.16 -0.60
C LEU A 29 -2.39 13.34 0.59
N ALA A 30 -2.25 12.01 0.55
CA ALA A 30 -2.70 11.15 1.64
C ALA A 30 -1.90 11.43 2.93
N GLU A 31 -0.59 11.64 2.82
CA GLU A 31 0.25 12.02 3.95
C GLU A 31 -0.17 13.39 4.52
N MET A 32 -0.35 14.38 3.66
CA MET A 32 -0.76 15.73 4.06
C MET A 32 -2.15 15.75 4.72
N ALA A 33 -3.04 14.85 4.30
CA ALA A 33 -4.37 14.71 4.89
C ALA A 33 -4.33 14.09 6.29
N GLY A 34 -3.18 13.62 6.76
CA GLY A 34 -3.03 13.04 8.08
C GLY A 34 -3.48 11.59 8.19
N SER A 35 -3.43 10.83 7.08
CA SER A 35 -3.79 9.41 7.14
C SER A 35 -2.80 8.62 7.98
N ASP A 36 -3.31 7.61 8.66
CA ASP A 36 -2.51 6.64 9.43
C ASP A 36 -2.04 5.49 8.55
N ILE A 37 -2.87 5.12 7.57
CA ILE A 37 -2.60 4.06 6.60
C ILE A 37 -2.76 4.61 5.19
N VAL A 38 -1.84 4.26 4.30
CA VAL A 38 -1.97 4.47 2.86
C VAL A 38 -2.00 3.10 2.20
N LEU A 39 -3.14 2.79 1.57
CA LEU A 39 -3.33 1.54 0.85
C LEU A 39 -3.01 1.73 -0.63
N VAL A 40 -2.06 0.96 -1.12
CA VAL A 40 -1.81 0.81 -2.55
C VAL A 40 -2.59 -0.42 -3.01
N GLY A 41 -3.84 -0.19 -3.41
CA GLY A 41 -4.77 -1.25 -3.77
C GLY A 41 -4.67 -1.66 -5.23
N ASP A 42 -4.92 -2.92 -5.54
CA ASP A 42 -4.89 -3.42 -6.92
C ASP A 42 -5.98 -2.80 -7.81
N SER A 43 -6.99 -2.15 -7.22
CA SER A 43 -7.97 -1.34 -7.95
C SER A 43 -7.35 -0.18 -8.73
N LEU A 44 -6.07 0.17 -8.48
CA LEU A 44 -5.36 1.14 -9.31
C LEU A 44 -5.33 0.71 -10.79
N ALA A 45 -5.43 -0.58 -11.07
CA ALA A 45 -5.56 -1.08 -12.44
C ALA A 45 -6.75 -0.43 -13.17
N MET A 46 -7.85 -0.24 -12.48
CA MET A 46 -9.06 0.36 -13.03
C MET A 46 -9.05 1.88 -12.90
N VAL A 47 -8.71 2.40 -11.74
CA VAL A 47 -8.81 3.83 -11.40
C VAL A 47 -7.71 4.65 -12.10
N ALA A 48 -6.49 4.14 -12.13
CA ALA A 48 -5.33 4.89 -12.64
C ALA A 48 -4.89 4.41 -14.02
N LEU A 49 -4.99 3.12 -14.34
CA LEU A 49 -4.48 2.53 -15.56
C LEU A 49 -5.55 2.27 -16.63
N GLY A 50 -6.84 2.40 -16.26
CA GLY A 50 -7.94 2.31 -17.22
C GLY A 50 -8.34 0.89 -17.62
N TYR A 51 -7.83 -0.14 -16.95
CA TYR A 51 -8.29 -1.52 -17.19
C TYR A 51 -9.72 -1.73 -16.69
N LYS A 52 -10.42 -2.71 -17.26
CA LYS A 52 -11.80 -3.03 -16.87
C LYS A 52 -11.89 -3.90 -15.63
N SER A 53 -10.77 -4.47 -15.19
CA SER A 53 -10.68 -5.31 -13.99
C SER A 53 -9.30 -5.20 -13.37
N THR A 54 -9.09 -5.83 -12.20
CA THR A 54 -7.79 -5.90 -11.54
C THR A 54 -6.91 -7.05 -12.07
N LEU A 55 -7.42 -7.93 -12.91
CA LEU A 55 -6.72 -9.12 -13.38
C LEU A 55 -5.42 -8.83 -14.14
N PRO A 56 -5.32 -7.79 -15.00
CA PRO A 56 -4.08 -7.52 -15.74
C PRO A 56 -2.91 -7.06 -14.90
N ILE A 57 -3.14 -6.57 -13.68
CA ILE A 57 -2.06 -6.05 -12.85
C ILE A 57 -1.22 -7.19 -12.27
N ASN A 58 0.09 -7.02 -12.26
CA ASN A 58 1.02 -8.01 -11.74
C ASN A 58 1.81 -7.48 -10.54
N LEU A 59 2.66 -8.34 -9.95
CA LEU A 59 3.44 -7.99 -8.78
C LEU A 59 4.37 -6.80 -9.03
N GLN A 60 5.02 -6.75 -10.19
CA GLN A 60 5.92 -5.65 -10.54
C GLN A 60 5.19 -4.32 -10.66
N ASP A 61 3.97 -4.34 -11.18
CA ASP A 61 3.13 -3.15 -11.23
C ASP A 61 2.83 -2.64 -9.82
N MET A 62 2.48 -3.53 -8.91
CA MET A 62 2.18 -3.17 -7.52
C MET A 62 3.41 -2.62 -6.81
N ILE A 63 4.58 -3.22 -7.00
CA ILE A 63 5.85 -2.72 -6.47
C ILE A 63 6.16 -1.34 -7.05
N HIS A 64 6.00 -1.16 -8.36
CA HIS A 64 6.24 0.12 -9.03
C HIS A 64 5.40 1.25 -8.44
N HIS A 65 4.11 1.02 -8.31
CA HIS A 65 3.19 2.02 -7.76
C HIS A 65 3.42 2.28 -6.27
N THR A 66 3.71 1.23 -5.49
CA THR A 66 4.02 1.36 -4.06
C THR A 66 5.27 2.21 -3.84
N ASN A 67 6.32 1.98 -4.63
CA ASN A 67 7.53 2.78 -4.58
C ASN A 67 7.27 4.25 -4.95
N ALA A 68 6.42 4.49 -5.95
CA ALA A 68 6.04 5.85 -6.32
C ALA A 68 5.30 6.57 -5.18
N VAL A 69 4.38 5.88 -4.52
CA VAL A 69 3.68 6.41 -3.34
C VAL A 69 4.66 6.78 -2.24
N CYS A 70 5.58 5.89 -1.90
CA CYS A 70 6.58 6.13 -0.85
C CYS A 70 7.50 7.32 -1.18
N ARG A 71 7.88 7.48 -2.45
CA ARG A 71 8.67 8.64 -2.89
C ARG A 71 7.90 9.97 -2.76
N GLY A 72 6.59 9.93 -2.73
CA GLY A 72 5.74 11.10 -2.53
C GLY A 72 5.72 11.63 -1.10
N PHE A 73 6.10 10.81 -0.13
CA PHE A 73 6.09 11.23 1.27
C PHE A 73 7.18 12.26 1.56
N GLN A 74 6.82 13.29 2.31
CA GLN A 74 7.69 14.42 2.65
C GLN A 74 8.14 14.40 4.10
N LYS A 75 7.39 13.73 4.99
CA LYS A 75 7.71 13.65 6.42
C LYS A 75 8.85 12.69 6.68
N GLN A 76 9.46 12.81 7.86
CA GLN A 76 10.45 11.85 8.32
C GLN A 76 9.82 10.45 8.43
N ILE A 77 10.64 9.41 8.25
CA ILE A 77 10.17 8.03 8.11
C ILE A 77 9.32 7.53 9.28
N ASP A 78 9.66 7.95 10.50
CA ASP A 78 8.91 7.58 11.71
C ASP A 78 7.54 8.27 11.82
N MET A 79 7.33 9.34 11.05
CA MET A 79 6.09 10.11 10.99
C MET A 79 5.26 9.83 9.75
N GLN A 80 5.75 8.98 8.85
CA GLN A 80 5.02 8.60 7.64
C GLN A 80 3.90 7.62 7.96
N PRO A 81 2.81 7.62 7.17
CA PRO A 81 1.77 6.61 7.31
C PRO A 81 2.32 5.21 7.04
N LEU A 82 1.66 4.20 7.61
CA LEU A 82 1.94 2.81 7.27
C LEU A 82 1.44 2.53 5.86
N VAL A 83 2.30 2.03 5.00
CA VAL A 83 1.92 1.65 3.63
C VAL A 83 1.53 0.18 3.61
N ILE A 84 0.37 -0.10 3.04
CA ILE A 84 -0.12 -1.45 2.78
C ILE A 84 -0.25 -1.63 1.27
N CYS A 85 0.40 -2.65 0.74
CA CYS A 85 0.36 -2.99 -0.68
C CYS A 85 -0.45 -4.28 -0.87
N ASP A 86 -1.47 -4.24 -1.73
CA ASP A 86 -2.21 -5.44 -2.11
C ASP A 86 -1.33 -6.39 -2.91
N MET A 87 -1.49 -7.68 -2.66
CA MET A 87 -0.92 -8.72 -3.51
C MET A 87 -1.89 -9.01 -4.67
N PRO A 88 -1.44 -8.90 -5.93
CA PRO A 88 -2.34 -9.09 -7.08
C PRO A 88 -2.80 -10.53 -7.22
N PHE A 89 -3.84 -10.74 -8.03
CA PHE A 89 -4.39 -12.06 -8.33
C PHE A 89 -3.31 -13.02 -8.82
N LEU A 90 -3.33 -14.26 -8.33
CA LEU A 90 -2.36 -15.32 -8.54
C LEU A 90 -0.99 -15.12 -7.88
N SER A 91 -0.76 -14.04 -7.14
CA SER A 91 0.48 -13.88 -6.37
C SER A 91 0.46 -14.65 -5.04
N TYR A 92 -0.71 -15.09 -4.58
CA TYR A 92 -0.86 -15.84 -3.33
C TYR A 92 -1.74 -17.10 -3.45
N GLN A 93 -2.37 -17.36 -4.62
CA GLN A 93 -3.19 -18.54 -4.84
C GLN A 93 -2.41 -19.77 -5.32
N CYS A 94 -1.15 -19.59 -5.72
CA CYS A 94 -0.30 -20.64 -6.29
C CYS A 94 0.48 -21.45 -5.24
N GLY A 95 0.06 -21.40 -4.00
CA GLY A 95 0.67 -22.11 -2.86
C GLY A 95 1.34 -21.19 -1.87
N THR A 96 1.55 -21.69 -0.65
CA THR A 96 2.10 -20.92 0.46
C THR A 96 3.51 -20.43 0.18
N ASP A 97 4.38 -21.26 -0.41
CA ASP A 97 5.76 -20.88 -0.72
C ASP A 97 5.83 -19.73 -1.71
N LYS A 98 5.01 -19.76 -2.74
CA LYS A 98 4.91 -18.65 -3.72
C LYS A 98 4.34 -17.39 -3.10
N ALA A 99 3.33 -17.50 -2.25
CA ALA A 99 2.76 -16.36 -1.55
C ALA A 99 3.80 -15.67 -0.67
N VAL A 100 4.58 -16.43 0.08
CA VAL A 100 5.66 -15.91 0.95
C VAL A 100 6.75 -15.26 0.11
N GLU A 101 7.16 -15.89 -1.00
CA GLU A 101 8.17 -15.34 -1.91
C GLU A 101 7.74 -13.97 -2.46
N TYR A 102 6.52 -13.86 -2.95
CA TYR A 102 6.02 -12.63 -3.55
C TYR A 102 5.78 -11.54 -2.52
N ALA A 103 5.26 -11.88 -1.35
CA ALA A 103 5.14 -10.93 -0.23
C ALA A 103 6.51 -10.39 0.18
N GLY A 104 7.53 -11.28 0.25
CA GLY A 104 8.90 -10.88 0.55
C GLY A 104 9.49 -9.90 -0.47
N LYS A 105 9.19 -10.07 -1.76
CA LYS A 105 9.63 -9.13 -2.80
C LYS A 105 9.05 -7.72 -2.57
N ILE A 106 7.77 -7.64 -2.22
CA ILE A 106 7.13 -6.35 -1.94
C ILE A 106 7.80 -5.66 -0.75
N ILE A 107 8.04 -6.39 0.33
CA ILE A 107 8.64 -5.84 1.55
C ILE A 107 10.09 -5.41 1.31
N LYS A 108 10.84 -6.19 0.53
CA LYS A 108 12.26 -5.94 0.29
C LYS A 108 12.50 -4.73 -0.61
N GLU A 109 11.63 -4.50 -1.56
CA GLU A 109 11.78 -3.42 -2.54
C GLU A 109 11.00 -2.17 -2.14
#